data_52a93a51236807ea08499905c60f835b
#
_entry.id   52a93a51236807ea08499905c60f835b
#
_cell.length_a   1.000
_cell.length_b   1.000
_cell.length_c   1.000
_cell.angle_alpha   90.00
_cell.angle_beta   90.00
_cell.angle_gamma   90.00
#
_symmetry.space_group_name_H-M   'P 1'
#
loop_
_entity.id
_entity.type
_entity.pdbx_description
1 polymer ?
#
loop_
_entity_poly.entity_id
_entity_poly.type
_entity_poly.pdbx_seq_one_letter_code
_entity_poly.pdbx_strand_id
1 'polypeptide(L)'
;MSVDKSPVYEVKAVPVEKVYANDYNPNVVAPPEMKLLELSIWEDGFTMPCVCYYNKEEDRYILVDGYHRYTVLKTSQRIYKRENGLLPIVVIDKDLSNRMSSTIRHNRARGMHNIELMCNIVAELDKAGMSDQWIMKNIGMDRDELLRLKQISGLADLFANREFSIPDEVAPCLLYTSDAADE
;
A
#
# COMPACT_ATOMS: atom_id res chain seq x y z
N MET A 1 6.22 -21.42 -7.91
CA MET A 1 7.38 -22.13 -7.35
C MET A 1 7.17 -22.23 -5.84
N SER A 2 7.33 -23.40 -5.26
CA SER A 2 7.36 -23.57 -3.80
C SER A 2 8.68 -22.99 -3.27
N VAL A 3 8.64 -22.38 -2.10
CA VAL A 3 9.83 -21.86 -1.42
C VAL A 3 10.43 -23.03 -0.64
N ASP A 4 11.65 -23.45 -0.97
CA ASP A 4 12.29 -24.60 -0.32
C ASP A 4 12.59 -24.33 1.17
N LYS A 5 12.82 -23.06 1.53
CA LYS A 5 13.07 -22.61 2.90
C LYS A 5 12.46 -21.25 3.14
N SER A 6 11.87 -21.03 4.32
CA SER A 6 11.30 -19.73 4.67
C SER A 6 12.37 -18.63 4.71
N PRO A 7 12.16 -17.48 4.03
CA PRO A 7 13.16 -16.40 3.96
C PRO A 7 13.57 -15.84 5.33
N VAL A 8 12.72 -15.99 6.33
CA VAL A 8 12.98 -15.53 7.71
C VAL A 8 14.22 -16.20 8.35
N TYR A 9 14.63 -17.36 7.86
CA TYR A 9 15.84 -18.02 8.35
C TYR A 9 17.14 -17.46 7.74
N GLU A 10 17.02 -16.49 6.80
CA GLU A 10 18.15 -15.83 6.14
C GLU A 10 18.02 -14.31 6.21
N VAL A 11 17.93 -13.81 7.43
CA VAL A 11 17.89 -12.36 7.70
C VAL A 11 19.24 -11.74 7.37
N LYS A 12 19.22 -10.65 6.62
CA LYS A 12 20.39 -9.86 6.25
C LYS A 12 20.31 -8.48 6.86
N ALA A 13 21.40 -7.98 7.40
CA ALA A 13 21.55 -6.59 7.79
C ALA A 13 22.08 -5.79 6.60
N VAL A 14 21.28 -4.84 6.10
CA VAL A 14 21.60 -4.08 4.89
C VAL A 14 21.57 -2.59 5.19
N PRO A 15 22.54 -1.79 4.68
CA PRO A 15 22.46 -0.34 4.81
C PRO A 15 21.12 0.20 4.29
N VAL A 16 20.45 1.03 5.10
CA VAL A 16 19.10 1.53 4.77
C VAL A 16 19.11 2.37 3.50
N GLU A 17 20.25 2.95 3.14
CA GLU A 17 20.47 3.72 1.91
C GLU A 17 20.35 2.86 0.65
N LYS A 18 20.58 1.55 0.75
CA LYS A 18 20.36 0.58 -0.35
C LYS A 18 18.92 0.06 -0.43
N VAL A 19 18.05 0.49 0.47
CA VAL A 19 16.64 0.07 0.52
C VAL A 19 15.75 1.21 0.05
N TYR A 20 14.87 0.93 -0.90
CA TYR A 20 13.96 1.88 -1.51
C TYR A 20 12.51 1.45 -1.29
N ALA A 21 11.66 2.42 -1.01
CA ALA A 21 10.21 2.19 -0.95
C ALA A 21 9.67 1.81 -2.34
N ASN A 22 8.60 1.05 -2.37
CA ASN A 22 7.82 0.85 -3.59
C ASN A 22 6.79 1.98 -3.74
N ASP A 23 6.41 2.28 -4.99
CA ASP A 23 5.48 3.35 -5.33
C ASP A 23 4.00 2.94 -5.13
N TYR A 24 3.74 1.67 -4.80
CA TYR A 24 2.41 1.08 -4.68
C TYR A 24 2.05 0.64 -3.25
N ASN A 25 2.71 1.16 -2.22
CA ASN A 25 2.40 0.78 -0.84
C ASN A 25 1.09 1.43 -0.36
N PRO A 26 0.03 0.64 -0.07
CA PRO A 26 -1.28 1.18 0.29
C PRO A 26 -1.40 1.63 1.75
N ASN A 27 -0.36 1.50 2.56
CA ASN A 27 -0.47 1.76 3.99
C ASN A 27 -0.11 3.19 4.34
N VAL A 28 -1.12 3.91 4.84
CA VAL A 28 -0.94 5.18 5.53
C VAL A 28 -1.18 4.93 7.02
N VAL A 29 -0.18 5.26 7.85
CA VAL A 29 -0.28 5.17 9.32
C VAL A 29 -0.29 6.57 9.89
N ALA A 30 -1.20 6.81 10.82
CA ALA A 30 -1.29 8.09 11.50
C ALA A 30 -0.05 8.36 12.37
N PRO A 31 0.32 9.65 12.59
CA PRO A 31 1.50 10.00 13.37
C PRO A 31 1.57 9.40 14.79
N PRO A 32 0.47 9.22 15.54
CA PRO A 32 0.51 8.58 16.85
C PRO A 32 1.00 7.13 16.80
N GLU A 33 0.53 6.34 15.84
CA GLU A 33 0.91 4.93 15.67
C GLU A 33 2.37 4.81 15.24
N MET A 34 2.88 5.76 14.44
CA MET A 34 4.30 5.81 14.08
C MET A 34 5.19 6.04 15.30
N LYS A 35 4.76 6.88 16.26
CA LYS A 35 5.48 7.10 17.54
C LYS A 35 5.47 5.85 18.40
N LEU A 36 4.35 5.13 18.47
CA LEU A 36 4.27 3.86 19.20
C LEU A 36 5.18 2.80 18.58
N LEU A 37 5.24 2.72 17.26
CA LEU A 37 6.16 1.83 16.56
C LEU A 37 7.62 2.20 16.82
N GLU A 38 7.94 3.49 16.80
CA GLU A 38 9.29 3.98 17.16
C GLU A 38 9.68 3.59 18.59
N LEU A 39 8.74 3.74 19.54
CA LEU A 39 8.96 3.35 20.94
C LEU A 39 9.17 1.83 21.04
N SER A 40 8.33 1.03 20.41
CA SER A 40 8.46 -0.43 20.40
C SER A 40 9.82 -0.87 19.83
N ILE A 41 10.23 -0.30 18.70
CA ILE A 41 11.55 -0.60 18.13
C ILE A 41 12.67 -0.14 19.05
N TRP A 42 12.50 0.98 19.78
CA TRP A 42 13.50 1.45 20.71
C TRP A 42 13.67 0.50 21.92
N GLU A 43 12.56 -0.02 22.47
CA GLU A 43 12.58 -0.90 23.64
C GLU A 43 13.00 -2.34 23.29
N ASP A 44 12.42 -2.89 22.21
CA ASP A 44 12.53 -4.32 21.87
C ASP A 44 13.51 -4.60 20.72
N GLY A 45 13.94 -3.59 19.98
CA GLY A 45 14.68 -3.75 18.74
C GLY A 45 13.78 -4.12 17.56
N PHE A 46 14.41 -4.45 16.43
CA PHE A 46 13.70 -4.99 15.27
C PHE A 46 13.36 -6.47 15.48
N THR A 47 12.16 -6.77 15.96
CA THR A 47 11.68 -8.15 16.19
C THR A 47 11.25 -8.86 14.90
N MET A 48 10.98 -8.10 13.82
CA MET A 48 10.56 -8.63 12.53
C MET A 48 11.34 -7.96 11.41
N PRO A 49 11.98 -8.73 10.50
CA PRO A 49 12.69 -8.16 9.35
C PRO A 49 11.72 -7.55 8.34
N CYS A 50 12.17 -6.56 7.59
CA CYS A 50 11.45 -6.08 6.41
C CYS A 50 11.58 -7.07 5.26
N VAL A 51 10.56 -7.15 4.40
CA VAL A 51 10.58 -8.02 3.22
C VAL A 51 10.97 -7.18 2.01
N CYS A 52 12.00 -7.60 1.31
CA CYS A 52 12.52 -6.90 0.14
C CYS A 52 12.66 -7.83 -1.07
N TYR A 53 12.69 -7.24 -2.24
CA TYR A 53 13.16 -7.83 -3.49
C TYR A 53 14.51 -7.19 -3.84
N TYR A 54 15.44 -7.99 -4.32
CA TYR A 54 16.73 -7.46 -4.79
C TYR A 54 16.72 -7.20 -6.29
N ASN A 55 16.87 -5.92 -6.66
CA ASN A 55 17.06 -5.53 -8.06
C ASN A 55 18.55 -5.60 -8.42
N LYS A 56 18.89 -6.60 -9.24
CA LYS A 56 20.29 -6.85 -9.64
C LYS A 56 20.85 -5.78 -10.55
N GLU A 57 20.01 -5.14 -11.39
CA GLU A 57 20.44 -4.15 -12.37
C GLU A 57 20.87 -2.85 -11.69
N GLU A 58 20.22 -2.49 -10.60
CA GLU A 58 20.43 -1.24 -9.88
C GLU A 58 21.16 -1.44 -8.54
N ASP A 59 21.58 -2.66 -8.21
CA ASP A 59 22.21 -3.06 -6.91
C ASP A 59 21.47 -2.47 -5.70
N ARG A 60 20.13 -2.60 -5.70
CA ARG A 60 19.30 -2.07 -4.63
C ARG A 60 18.19 -3.03 -4.21
N TYR A 61 17.70 -2.84 -3.00
CA TYR A 61 16.58 -3.58 -2.44
C TYR A 61 15.31 -2.76 -2.55
N ILE A 62 14.23 -3.36 -3.08
CA ILE A 62 12.91 -2.74 -3.17
C ILE A 62 12.04 -3.33 -2.07
N LEU A 63 11.46 -2.46 -1.26
CA LEU A 63 10.62 -2.84 -0.14
C LEU A 63 9.31 -3.45 -0.62
N VAL A 64 8.95 -4.61 -0.10
CA VAL A 64 7.68 -5.31 -0.34
C VAL A 64 6.78 -5.21 0.89
N ASP A 65 7.33 -5.36 2.09
CA ASP A 65 6.63 -5.18 3.36
C ASP A 65 7.55 -4.58 4.42
N GLY A 66 6.97 -3.83 5.37
CA GLY A 66 7.70 -3.22 6.48
C GLY A 66 8.03 -1.74 6.26
N TYR A 67 7.27 -1.03 5.42
CA TYR A 67 7.47 0.39 5.11
C TYR A 67 7.59 1.27 6.36
N HIS A 68 6.75 1.07 7.38
CA HIS A 68 6.79 1.87 8.60
C HIS A 68 8.06 1.61 9.42
N ARG A 69 8.53 0.36 9.49
CA ARG A 69 9.80 0.00 10.15
C ARG A 69 11.00 0.63 9.44
N TYR A 70 11.00 0.58 8.12
CA TYR A 70 11.98 1.26 7.27
C TYR A 70 11.96 2.78 7.50
N THR A 71 10.78 3.40 7.54
CA THR A 71 10.61 4.83 7.79
C THR A 71 11.12 5.23 9.17
N VAL A 72 10.79 4.46 10.20
CA VAL A 72 11.30 4.71 11.57
C VAL A 72 12.83 4.69 11.59
N LEU A 73 13.47 3.70 10.95
CA LEU A 73 14.95 3.67 10.90
C LEU A 73 15.52 4.92 10.21
N LYS A 74 14.91 5.37 9.12
CA LYS A 74 15.39 6.57 8.38
C LYS A 74 15.17 7.87 9.12
N THR A 75 14.11 8.00 9.89
CA THR A 75 13.71 9.28 10.50
C THR A 75 14.15 9.42 11.96
N SER A 76 14.29 8.32 12.69
CA SER A 76 14.72 8.35 14.08
C SER A 76 16.22 8.26 14.24
N GLN A 77 16.87 9.37 14.54
CA GLN A 77 18.33 9.40 14.72
C GLN A 77 18.83 8.45 15.83
N ARG A 78 18.06 8.26 16.90
CA ARG A 78 18.45 7.38 18.02
C ARG A 78 18.47 5.91 17.57
N ILE A 79 17.46 5.48 16.79
CA ILE A 79 17.38 4.11 16.27
C ILE A 79 18.44 3.92 15.17
N TYR A 80 18.59 4.89 14.26
CA TYR A 80 19.63 4.84 13.23
C TYR A 80 21.03 4.63 13.80
N LYS A 81 21.38 5.38 14.85
CA LYS A 81 22.68 5.24 15.52
C LYS A 81 22.85 3.89 16.22
N ARG A 82 21.81 3.40 16.91
CA ARG A 82 21.83 2.10 17.58
C ARG A 82 22.03 0.95 16.59
N GLU A 83 21.34 0.98 15.47
CA GLU A 83 21.38 -0.05 14.44
C GLU A 83 22.55 0.15 13.43
N ASN A 84 23.38 1.18 13.62
CA ASN A 84 24.46 1.56 12.68
C ASN A 84 23.96 1.77 11.23
N GLY A 85 22.73 2.27 11.04
CA GLY A 85 22.10 2.46 9.73
C GLY A 85 21.71 1.16 9.03
N LEU A 86 21.75 0.01 9.71
CA LEU A 86 21.44 -1.29 9.14
C LEU A 86 19.96 -1.66 9.36
N LEU A 87 19.27 -2.03 8.29
CA LEU A 87 17.91 -2.55 8.32
C LEU A 87 17.94 -4.08 8.22
N PRO A 88 17.30 -4.81 9.14
CA PRO A 88 17.13 -6.25 8.99
C PRO A 88 16.11 -6.54 7.90
N ILE A 89 16.53 -7.28 6.87
CA ILE A 89 15.68 -7.65 5.75
C ILE A 89 15.71 -9.14 5.46
N VAL A 90 14.65 -9.63 4.83
CA VAL A 90 14.61 -10.91 4.12
C VAL A 90 14.35 -10.65 2.65
N VAL A 91 14.94 -11.45 1.78
CA VAL A 91 14.79 -11.28 0.33
C VAL A 91 13.85 -12.33 -0.21
N ILE A 92 12.89 -11.89 -1.02
CA ILE A 92 12.02 -12.76 -1.80
C ILE A 92 12.33 -12.59 -3.28
N ASP A 93 12.33 -13.70 -4.02
CA ASP A 93 12.51 -13.69 -5.48
C ASP A 93 11.14 -13.86 -6.13
N LYS A 94 10.58 -12.75 -6.65
CA LYS A 94 9.27 -12.70 -7.31
C LYS A 94 9.26 -11.63 -8.39
N ASP A 95 8.52 -11.88 -9.49
CA ASP A 95 8.21 -10.86 -10.50
C ASP A 95 7.35 -9.71 -9.92
N LEU A 96 7.18 -8.64 -10.69
CA LEU A 96 6.49 -7.43 -10.25
C LEU A 96 5.05 -7.72 -9.78
N SER A 97 4.25 -8.44 -10.56
CA SER A 97 2.86 -8.73 -10.24
C SER A 97 2.74 -9.57 -8.96
N ASN A 98 3.60 -10.56 -8.78
CA ASN A 98 3.64 -11.36 -7.57
C ASN A 98 4.18 -10.60 -6.36
N ARG A 99 5.07 -9.60 -6.55
CA ARG A 99 5.51 -8.69 -5.48
C ARG A 99 4.38 -7.78 -5.01
N MET A 100 3.65 -7.14 -5.94
CA MET A 100 2.47 -6.32 -5.63
C MET A 100 1.44 -7.13 -4.84
N SER A 101 1.13 -8.34 -5.31
CA SER A 101 0.22 -9.25 -4.61
C SER A 101 0.73 -9.64 -3.22
N SER A 102 2.03 -9.85 -3.05
CA SER A 102 2.61 -10.11 -1.73
C SER A 102 2.43 -8.93 -0.78
N THR A 103 2.74 -7.71 -1.23
CA THR A 103 2.53 -6.49 -0.45
C THR A 103 1.09 -6.39 0.04
N ILE A 104 0.14 -6.60 -0.86
CA ILE A 104 -1.29 -6.50 -0.56
C ILE A 104 -1.72 -7.60 0.42
N ARG A 105 -1.34 -8.87 0.18
CA ARG A 105 -1.67 -9.97 1.10
C ARG A 105 -1.14 -9.72 2.52
N HIS A 106 0.11 -9.29 2.64
CA HIS A 106 0.69 -8.93 3.94
C HIS A 106 -0.08 -7.81 4.62
N ASN A 107 -0.52 -6.83 3.85
CA ASN A 107 -1.29 -5.70 4.36
C ASN A 107 -2.72 -6.13 4.71
N ARG A 108 -3.45 -6.82 3.83
CA ARG A 108 -4.83 -7.30 4.08
C ARG A 108 -4.95 -8.20 5.30
N ALA A 109 -3.94 -9.01 5.57
CA ALA A 109 -3.92 -9.84 6.77
C ALA A 109 -3.84 -9.05 8.08
N ARG A 110 -3.51 -7.75 8.04
CA ARG A 110 -3.27 -6.91 9.22
C ARG A 110 -4.37 -5.89 9.54
N GLY A 111 -5.40 -5.74 8.71
CA GLY A 111 -6.50 -4.81 9.01
C GLY A 111 -7.04 -3.99 7.86
N MET A 112 -7.60 -2.80 8.17
CA MET A 112 -8.31 -1.94 7.22
C MET A 112 -7.41 -1.34 6.14
N HIS A 113 -7.95 -1.17 4.93
CA HIS A 113 -7.24 -0.64 3.77
C HIS A 113 -7.86 0.65 3.28
N ASN A 114 -7.03 1.51 2.71
CA ASN A 114 -7.50 2.65 1.95
C ASN A 114 -8.07 2.16 0.60
N ILE A 115 -9.35 2.44 0.35
CA ILE A 115 -10.08 2.00 -0.85
C ILE A 115 -9.44 2.57 -2.12
N GLU A 116 -9.03 3.83 -2.09
CA GLU A 116 -8.42 4.51 -3.24
C GLU A 116 -7.11 3.83 -3.67
N LEU A 117 -6.26 3.50 -2.70
CA LEU A 117 -5.01 2.77 -2.97
C LEU A 117 -5.27 1.35 -3.48
N MET A 118 -6.34 0.69 -3.02
CA MET A 118 -6.76 -0.61 -3.54
C MET A 118 -7.25 -0.51 -4.99
N CYS A 119 -7.98 0.56 -5.34
CA CYS A 119 -8.38 0.83 -6.73
C CYS A 119 -7.16 0.97 -7.65
N ASN A 120 -6.16 1.75 -7.24
CA ASN A 120 -4.94 1.95 -8.01
C ASN A 120 -4.18 0.63 -8.24
N ILE A 121 -4.08 -0.20 -7.22
CA ILE A 121 -3.43 -1.51 -7.32
C ILE A 121 -4.17 -2.44 -8.29
N VAL A 122 -5.49 -2.51 -8.20
CA VAL A 122 -6.31 -3.31 -9.12
C VAL A 122 -6.12 -2.81 -10.55
N ALA A 123 -6.11 -1.50 -10.77
CA ALA A 123 -5.88 -0.90 -12.08
C ALA A 123 -4.49 -1.24 -12.63
N GLU A 124 -3.44 -1.19 -11.82
CA GLU A 124 -2.08 -1.56 -12.25
C GLU A 124 -1.94 -3.05 -12.58
N LEU A 125 -2.57 -3.94 -11.81
CA LEU A 125 -2.60 -5.37 -12.09
C LEU A 125 -3.38 -5.69 -13.38
N ASP A 126 -4.47 -4.98 -13.63
CA ASP A 126 -5.26 -5.10 -14.86
C ASP A 126 -4.44 -4.64 -16.07
N LYS A 127 -3.77 -3.47 -15.98
CA LYS A 127 -2.82 -2.98 -17.00
C LYS A 127 -1.67 -3.95 -17.26
N ALA A 128 -1.20 -4.64 -16.21
CA ALA A 128 -0.17 -5.67 -16.31
C ALA A 128 -0.68 -6.99 -16.92
N GLY A 129 -1.97 -7.05 -17.34
CA GLY A 129 -2.59 -8.20 -17.99
C GLY A 129 -2.98 -9.34 -17.06
N MET A 130 -3.10 -9.08 -15.74
CA MET A 130 -3.56 -10.09 -14.80
C MET A 130 -5.06 -10.30 -14.92
N SER A 131 -5.48 -11.59 -15.02
CA SER A 131 -6.91 -11.92 -15.10
C SER A 131 -7.64 -11.67 -13.77
N ASP A 132 -8.95 -11.44 -13.83
CA ASP A 132 -9.80 -11.27 -12.66
C ASP A 132 -9.69 -12.45 -11.68
N GLN A 133 -9.66 -13.66 -12.20
CA GLN A 133 -9.46 -14.86 -11.37
C GLN A 133 -8.12 -14.86 -10.66
N TRP A 134 -7.06 -14.40 -11.36
CA TRP A 134 -5.75 -14.29 -10.76
C TRP A 134 -5.72 -13.21 -9.66
N ILE A 135 -6.33 -12.04 -9.91
CA ILE A 135 -6.45 -10.95 -8.94
C ILE A 135 -7.22 -11.42 -7.70
N MET A 136 -8.42 -11.98 -7.86
CA MET A 136 -9.22 -12.51 -6.75
C MET A 136 -8.45 -13.52 -5.91
N LYS A 137 -7.80 -14.49 -6.56
CA LYS A 137 -7.04 -15.55 -5.86
C LYS A 137 -5.81 -15.02 -5.13
N ASN A 138 -5.05 -14.12 -5.75
CA ASN A 138 -3.74 -13.69 -5.24
C ASN A 138 -3.84 -12.48 -4.29
N ILE A 139 -4.88 -11.66 -4.42
CA ILE A 139 -5.14 -10.51 -3.55
C ILE A 139 -6.07 -10.90 -2.38
N GLY A 140 -6.88 -11.95 -2.56
CA GLY A 140 -7.84 -12.42 -1.55
C GLY A 140 -9.10 -11.56 -1.50
N MET A 141 -9.62 -11.10 -2.65
CA MET A 141 -10.88 -10.37 -2.75
C MET A 141 -11.94 -11.22 -3.44
N ASP A 142 -13.20 -10.95 -3.13
CA ASP A 142 -14.33 -11.56 -3.82
C ASP A 142 -14.64 -10.83 -5.14
N ARG A 143 -15.56 -11.39 -5.92
CA ARG A 143 -15.95 -10.87 -7.23
C ARG A 143 -16.61 -9.50 -7.14
N ASP A 144 -17.43 -9.28 -6.12
CA ASP A 144 -18.19 -8.04 -5.96
C ASP A 144 -17.25 -6.91 -5.52
N GLU A 145 -16.29 -7.20 -4.64
CA GLU A 145 -15.25 -6.26 -4.24
C GLU A 145 -14.39 -5.86 -5.44
N LEU A 146 -13.93 -6.83 -6.24
CA LEU A 146 -13.15 -6.54 -7.45
C LEU A 146 -13.92 -5.67 -8.44
N LEU A 147 -15.20 -5.99 -8.68
CA LEU A 147 -16.05 -5.22 -9.58
C LEU A 147 -16.21 -3.77 -9.11
N ARG A 148 -16.47 -3.55 -7.82
CA ARG A 148 -16.57 -2.20 -7.23
C ARG A 148 -15.28 -1.40 -7.40
N LEU A 149 -14.13 -2.01 -7.12
CA LEU A 149 -12.83 -1.34 -7.26
C LEU A 149 -12.54 -0.98 -8.72
N LYS A 150 -12.86 -1.86 -9.68
CA LYS A 150 -12.74 -1.57 -11.12
C LYS A 150 -13.71 -0.47 -11.58
N GLN A 151 -14.91 -0.44 -11.05
CA GLN A 151 -15.87 0.64 -11.35
C GLN A 151 -15.38 2.00 -10.85
N ILE A 152 -14.84 2.05 -9.64
CA ILE A 152 -14.29 3.29 -9.05
C ILE A 152 -13.10 3.77 -9.88
N SER A 153 -12.16 2.92 -10.22
CA SER A 153 -11.00 3.28 -11.05
C SER A 153 -11.40 3.68 -12.47
N GLY A 154 -12.30 2.95 -13.10
CA GLY A 154 -12.81 3.27 -14.44
C GLY A 154 -13.59 4.58 -14.50
N LEU A 155 -14.37 4.91 -13.47
CA LEU A 155 -15.04 6.20 -13.36
C LEU A 155 -14.02 7.34 -13.18
N ALA A 156 -13.00 7.17 -12.34
CA ALA A 156 -11.96 8.16 -12.17
C ALA A 156 -11.23 8.46 -13.50
N ASP A 157 -10.89 7.44 -14.27
CA ASP A 157 -10.25 7.59 -15.58
C ASP A 157 -11.17 8.28 -16.60
N LEU A 158 -12.48 8.01 -16.58
CA LEU A 158 -13.46 8.66 -17.43
C LEU A 158 -13.62 10.15 -17.15
N PHE A 159 -13.41 10.57 -15.91
CA PHE A 159 -13.55 11.96 -15.48
C PHE A 159 -12.23 12.73 -15.44
N ALA A 160 -11.09 12.06 -15.37
CA ALA A 160 -9.77 12.68 -15.31
C ALA A 160 -9.44 13.62 -16.49
N ASN A 161 -10.05 13.39 -17.66
CA ASN A 161 -9.84 14.17 -18.88
C ASN A 161 -11.07 14.99 -19.32
N ARG A 162 -12.08 15.17 -18.48
CA ARG A 162 -13.25 15.98 -18.80
C ARG A 162 -13.16 17.32 -18.08
N GLU A 163 -13.06 18.40 -18.86
CA GLU A 163 -13.39 19.73 -18.35
C GLU A 163 -14.90 19.81 -18.11
N PHE A 164 -15.30 19.89 -16.84
CA PHE A 164 -16.68 20.17 -16.48
C PHE A 164 -16.93 21.65 -16.75
N SER A 165 -17.71 21.98 -17.76
CA SER A 165 -18.29 23.31 -17.89
C SER A 165 -19.27 23.49 -16.74
N ILE A 166 -18.98 24.43 -15.85
CA ILE A 166 -19.95 24.90 -14.87
C ILE A 166 -21.05 25.60 -15.68
N PRO A 167 -22.32 25.21 -15.57
CA PRO A 167 -23.39 25.95 -16.22
C PRO A 167 -23.39 27.39 -15.66
N ASP A 168 -23.36 28.40 -16.51
CA ASP A 168 -23.34 29.81 -16.15
C ASP A 168 -24.57 30.29 -15.40
N GLU A 169 -25.61 29.47 -15.28
CA GLU A 169 -26.79 29.74 -14.48
C GLU A 169 -27.24 28.49 -13.68
N VAL A 170 -26.91 28.50 -12.39
CA VAL A 170 -27.65 27.67 -11.44
C VAL A 170 -29.01 28.35 -11.21
N ALA A 171 -30.04 27.90 -11.89
CA ALA A 171 -31.41 28.32 -11.56
C ALA A 171 -31.66 28.04 -10.08
N PRO A 172 -32.13 29.01 -9.29
CA PRO A 172 -32.39 28.78 -7.88
C PRO A 172 -33.44 27.67 -7.74
N CYS A 173 -33.06 26.60 -7.07
CA CYS A 173 -33.95 25.52 -6.71
C CYS A 173 -35.07 26.15 -5.81
N LEU A 174 -36.26 26.27 -6.33
CA LEU A 174 -37.42 26.66 -5.56
C LEU A 174 -37.69 25.56 -4.51
N LEU A 175 -37.20 25.79 -3.32
CA LEU A 175 -37.64 25.06 -2.13
C LEU A 175 -39.15 25.34 -1.95
N TYR A 176 -39.96 24.34 -2.30
CA TYR A 176 -41.36 24.33 -1.89
C TYR A 176 -41.43 24.20 -0.37
N THR A 177 -41.56 25.31 0.33
CA THR A 177 -42.06 25.31 1.69
C THR A 177 -43.56 25.21 1.58
N SER A 178 -44.14 24.05 1.82
CA SER A 178 -45.57 23.93 2.07
C SER A 178 -45.84 24.46 3.46
N ASP A 179 -46.25 25.71 3.55
CA ASP A 179 -46.99 26.18 4.70
C ASP A 179 -48.37 25.54 4.65
N ALA A 180 -48.56 24.52 5.47
CA ALA A 180 -49.87 24.02 5.85
C ALA A 180 -49.91 24.04 7.38
N ALA A 181 -50.20 25.21 7.91
CA ALA A 181 -50.74 25.34 9.25
C ALA A 181 -51.94 26.27 9.13
N ASP A 182 -52.97 25.91 9.86
CA ASP A 182 -54.20 26.58 10.20
C ASP A 182 -55.46 26.26 9.35
N GLU A 183 -56.19 25.25 9.84
CA GLU A 183 -57.48 25.36 10.52
C GLU A 183 -57.83 24.04 11.21
#